data_8ec747dba8bcd75f5aafdc0d84f38086
#
_entry.id   8ec747dba8bcd75f5aafdc0d84f38086
#
_cell.length_a   1.000
_cell.length_b   1.000
_cell.length_c   1.000
_cell.angle_alpha   90.00
_cell.angle_beta   90.00
_cell.angle_gamma   90.00
#
_symmetry.space_group_name_H-M   'P 1'
#
loop_
_entity.id
_entity.type
_entity.pdbx_description
1 polymer ?
#
loop_
_entity_poly.entity_id
_entity_poly.type
_entity_poly.pdbx_seq_one_letter_code
_entity_poly.pdbx_strand_id
1 'polypeptide(L)'
;MQVPGYLAQQEALKAKGIAAVYVYCVNDGAVMTGWAKDQGVEGSIVTFLADTTCAFTRAVGMVLDHPGPMEVLGGNLSKRFAIYADDGVIKHFAVSEGPDDPAGDSDPSASCVDAMLEAI
;
A
#
# COMPACT_ATOMS: atom_id res chain seq x y z
N MET A 1 -6.90 6.99 4.59
CA MET A 1 -7.93 6.66 3.60
C MET A 1 -7.81 5.25 3.05
N GLN A 2 -6.63 4.83 2.60
CA GLN A 2 -6.48 3.46 2.12
C GLN A 2 -6.73 2.43 3.22
N VAL A 3 -5.99 2.47 4.33
CA VAL A 3 -6.08 1.47 5.40
C VAL A 3 -7.48 1.38 6.00
N PRO A 4 -8.14 2.49 6.39
CA PRO A 4 -9.52 2.42 6.89
C PRO A 4 -10.49 1.79 5.90
N GLY A 5 -10.34 2.05 4.60
CA GLY A 5 -11.16 1.44 3.56
C GLY A 5 -11.00 -0.08 3.51
N TYR A 6 -9.77 -0.56 3.54
CA TYR A 6 -9.49 -2.01 3.55
C TYR A 6 -10.03 -2.68 4.82
N LEU A 7 -9.92 -2.03 5.97
CA LEU A 7 -10.49 -2.53 7.22
C LEU A 7 -12.02 -2.60 7.17
N ALA A 8 -12.66 -1.58 6.62
CA ALA A 8 -14.12 -1.53 6.50
C ALA A 8 -14.68 -2.58 5.54
N GLN A 9 -13.92 -2.96 4.51
CA GLN A 9 -14.35 -3.86 3.44
C GLN A 9 -13.78 -5.28 3.56
N GLN A 10 -13.33 -5.68 4.75
CA GLN A 10 -12.72 -7.01 4.98
C GLN A 10 -13.62 -8.15 4.51
N GLU A 11 -14.90 -8.09 4.82
CA GLU A 11 -15.83 -9.17 4.47
C GLU A 11 -16.02 -9.28 2.95
N ALA A 12 -16.07 -8.17 2.24
CA ALA A 12 -16.12 -8.17 0.79
C ALA A 12 -14.85 -8.76 0.16
N LEU A 13 -13.69 -8.46 0.72
CA LEU A 13 -12.41 -9.03 0.29
C LEU A 13 -12.37 -10.55 0.53
N LYS A 14 -12.77 -10.99 1.71
CA LYS A 14 -12.86 -12.42 2.05
C LYS A 14 -13.80 -13.15 1.10
N ALA A 15 -14.95 -12.54 0.76
CA ALA A 15 -15.92 -13.11 -0.17
C ALA A 15 -15.34 -13.33 -1.58
N LYS A 16 -14.32 -12.54 -1.96
CA LYS A 16 -13.60 -12.70 -3.23
C LYS A 16 -12.38 -13.63 -3.11
N GLY A 17 -12.19 -14.27 -1.96
CA GLY A 17 -11.12 -15.24 -1.74
C GLY A 17 -9.81 -14.63 -1.25
N ILE A 18 -9.80 -13.37 -0.82
CA ILE A 18 -8.60 -12.74 -0.27
C ILE A 18 -8.32 -13.28 1.13
N ALA A 19 -7.16 -13.90 1.32
CA ALA A 19 -6.75 -14.48 2.60
C ALA A 19 -6.12 -13.45 3.54
N ALA A 20 -5.38 -12.47 3.00
CA ALA A 20 -4.67 -11.47 3.78
C ALA A 20 -4.45 -10.20 2.99
N VAL A 21 -4.36 -9.07 3.70
CA VAL A 21 -3.97 -7.77 3.15
C VAL A 21 -2.69 -7.33 3.87
N TYR A 22 -1.63 -7.12 3.11
CA TYR A 22 -0.37 -6.62 3.64
C TYR A 22 -0.22 -5.15 3.30
N VAL A 23 -0.02 -4.33 4.33
CA VAL A 23 0.27 -2.90 4.18
C VAL A 23 1.73 -2.69 4.55
N TYR A 24 2.50 -2.09 3.67
CA TYR A 24 3.89 -1.82 3.96
C TYR A 24 4.25 -0.35 3.71
N CYS A 25 5.30 0.10 4.37
CA CYS A 25 5.94 1.38 4.08
C CYS A 25 7.46 1.22 4.14
N VAL A 26 8.16 2.16 3.54
CA VAL A 26 9.62 2.29 3.67
C VAL A 26 9.92 2.99 5.00
N ASN A 27 9.70 2.27 6.09
CA ASN A 27 9.88 2.72 7.47
C ASN A 27 10.41 1.57 8.31
N ASP A 28 10.80 1.86 9.55
CA ASP A 28 11.24 0.81 10.47
C ASP A 28 10.07 0.09 11.14
N GLY A 29 10.37 -1.04 11.82
CA GLY A 29 9.37 -1.86 12.47
C GLY A 29 8.65 -1.15 13.62
N ALA A 30 9.32 -0.25 14.34
CA ALA A 30 8.70 0.49 15.43
C ALA A 30 7.63 1.46 14.93
N VAL A 31 7.91 2.17 13.82
CA VAL A 31 6.93 3.05 13.16
C VAL A 31 5.73 2.24 12.69
N MET A 32 5.95 1.11 12.04
CA MET A 32 4.87 0.27 11.54
C MET A 32 4.03 -0.32 12.67
N THR A 33 4.65 -0.72 13.78
CA THR A 33 3.93 -1.20 14.97
C THR A 33 3.04 -0.10 15.56
N GLY A 34 3.55 1.12 15.70
CA GLY A 34 2.77 2.26 16.20
C GLY A 34 1.59 2.59 15.28
N TRP A 35 1.82 2.59 13.99
CA TRP A 35 0.77 2.86 13.01
C TRP A 35 -0.30 1.76 13.00
N ALA A 36 0.11 0.49 13.12
CA ALA A 36 -0.83 -0.64 13.22
C ALA A 36 -1.76 -0.51 14.43
N LYS A 37 -1.22 -0.10 15.58
CA LYS A 37 -2.03 0.16 16.78
C LYS A 37 -3.01 1.32 16.58
N ASP A 38 -2.55 2.41 15.97
CA ASP A 38 -3.39 3.57 15.66
C ASP A 38 -4.56 3.19 14.75
N GLN A 39 -4.32 2.35 13.77
CA GLN A 39 -5.34 1.90 12.81
C GLN A 39 -6.22 0.75 13.33
N GLY A 40 -5.87 0.13 14.44
CA GLY A 40 -6.66 -0.94 15.05
C GLY A 40 -6.73 -2.21 14.20
N VAL A 41 -5.62 -2.63 13.61
CA VAL A 41 -5.59 -3.78 12.69
C VAL A 41 -5.56 -5.15 13.38
N GLU A 42 -5.37 -5.20 14.70
CA GLU A 42 -5.32 -6.45 15.45
C GLU A 42 -6.62 -7.26 15.28
N GLY A 43 -6.48 -8.54 15.00
CA GLY A 43 -7.62 -9.43 14.76
C GLY A 43 -8.24 -9.31 13.37
N SER A 44 -7.73 -8.43 12.50
CA SER A 44 -8.18 -8.27 11.12
C SER A 44 -7.33 -9.10 10.16
N ILE A 45 -7.72 -9.10 8.86
CA ILE A 45 -6.90 -9.71 7.79
C ILE A 45 -5.74 -8.80 7.38
N VAL A 46 -5.64 -7.61 7.95
CA VAL A 46 -4.61 -6.60 7.60
C VAL A 46 -3.40 -6.79 8.51
N THR A 47 -2.23 -6.91 7.90
CA THR A 47 -0.94 -7.01 8.59
C THR A 47 -0.01 -5.92 8.05
N PHE A 48 0.68 -5.22 8.93
CA PHE A 48 1.65 -4.19 8.56
C PHE A 48 3.06 -4.76 8.51
N LEU A 49 3.79 -4.39 7.47
CA LEU A 49 5.17 -4.82 7.23
C LEU A 49 6.08 -3.60 7.05
N ALA A 50 7.34 -3.74 7.44
CA ALA A 50 8.35 -2.70 7.30
C ALA A 50 9.32 -3.06 6.18
N ASP A 51 9.44 -2.22 5.16
CA ASP A 51 10.47 -2.31 4.12
C ASP A 51 11.61 -1.34 4.45
N THR A 52 12.31 -1.62 5.53
CA THR A 52 13.27 -0.71 6.17
C THR A 52 14.39 -0.26 5.21
N THR A 53 14.86 -1.15 4.36
CA THR A 53 15.96 -0.88 3.41
C THR A 53 15.48 -0.59 2.00
N CYS A 54 14.18 -0.42 1.79
CA CYS A 54 13.59 -0.20 0.47
C CYS A 54 13.78 -1.35 -0.52
N ALA A 55 14.10 -2.56 -0.03
CA ALA A 55 14.42 -3.70 -0.88
C ALA A 55 13.22 -4.17 -1.72
N PHE A 56 12.06 -4.33 -1.08
CA PHE A 56 10.82 -4.70 -1.77
C PHE A 56 10.38 -3.62 -2.75
N THR A 57 10.42 -2.36 -2.32
CA THR A 57 10.03 -1.22 -3.16
C THR A 57 10.88 -1.16 -4.44
N ARG A 58 12.19 -1.38 -4.32
CA ARG A 58 13.08 -1.46 -5.49
C ARG A 58 12.76 -2.66 -6.37
N ALA A 59 12.51 -3.81 -5.77
CA ALA A 59 12.23 -5.04 -6.52
C ALA A 59 10.97 -4.94 -7.39
N VAL A 60 9.94 -4.22 -6.94
CA VAL A 60 8.70 -4.02 -7.70
C VAL A 60 8.72 -2.75 -8.55
N GLY A 61 9.80 -1.98 -8.56
CA GLY A 61 9.95 -0.78 -9.37
C GLY A 61 9.13 0.42 -8.90
N MET A 62 8.80 0.49 -7.61
CA MET A 62 7.90 1.51 -7.06
C MET A 62 8.62 2.59 -6.24
N VAL A 63 9.92 2.77 -6.42
CA VAL A 63 10.64 3.85 -5.75
C VAL A 63 10.14 5.20 -6.25
N LEU A 64 9.79 6.07 -5.31
CA LEU A 64 9.42 7.45 -5.59
C LEU A 64 10.70 8.29 -5.62
N ASP A 65 11.22 8.56 -6.81
CA ASP A 65 12.47 9.27 -7.04
C ASP A 65 12.26 10.70 -7.60
N HIS A 66 11.06 11.22 -7.48
CA HIS A 66 10.72 12.56 -7.94
C HIS A 66 11.43 13.63 -7.07
N PRO A 67 12.05 14.68 -7.69
CA PRO A 67 12.84 15.67 -6.93
C PRO A 67 12.08 16.39 -5.81
N GLY A 68 10.82 16.76 -6.03
CA GLY A 68 10.02 17.47 -5.04
C GLY A 68 9.85 16.70 -3.73
N PRO A 69 9.28 15.49 -3.74
CA PRO A 69 9.19 14.65 -2.54
C PRO A 69 10.53 14.30 -1.93
N MET A 70 11.56 14.06 -2.73
CA MET A 70 12.89 13.74 -2.23
C MET A 70 13.52 14.91 -1.47
N GLU A 71 13.32 16.14 -1.93
CA GLU A 71 13.83 17.35 -1.27
C GLU A 71 13.21 17.56 0.11
N VAL A 72 11.91 17.29 0.25
CA VAL A 72 11.16 17.52 1.49
C VAL A 72 11.30 16.36 2.47
N LEU A 73 11.23 15.12 1.99
CA LEU A 73 11.12 13.92 2.84
C LEU A 73 12.39 13.07 2.84
N GLY A 74 13.38 13.40 2.02
CA GLY A 74 14.58 12.60 1.85
C GLY A 74 14.41 11.50 0.82
N GLY A 75 15.34 10.54 0.79
CA GLY A 75 15.32 9.40 -0.12
C GLY A 75 14.56 8.20 0.45
N ASN A 76 14.59 7.10 -0.29
CA ASN A 76 13.95 5.83 0.08
C ASN A 76 12.44 5.97 0.33
N LEU A 77 11.74 6.51 -0.66
CA LEU A 77 10.28 6.66 -0.63
C LEU A 77 9.65 5.69 -1.61
N SER A 78 8.42 5.26 -1.32
CA SER A 78 7.61 4.43 -2.19
C SER A 78 6.53 5.24 -2.87
N LYS A 79 6.24 4.93 -4.14
CA LYS A 79 4.98 5.33 -4.78
C LYS A 79 3.82 4.68 -4.05
N ARG A 80 2.62 5.21 -4.25
CA ARG A 80 1.38 4.66 -3.72
C ARG A 80 0.82 3.65 -4.72
N PHE A 81 0.66 2.40 -4.29
CA PHE A 81 0.19 1.35 -5.19
C PHE A 81 -0.52 0.24 -4.42
N ALA A 82 -1.22 -0.62 -5.15
CA ALA A 82 -1.81 -1.85 -4.63
C ALA A 82 -1.57 -2.99 -5.62
N ILE A 83 -1.31 -4.18 -5.09
CA ILE A 83 -1.09 -5.39 -5.86
C ILE A 83 -2.07 -6.46 -5.39
N TYR A 84 -2.73 -7.12 -6.33
CA TYR A 84 -3.40 -8.38 -6.09
C TYR A 84 -2.53 -9.52 -6.62
N ALA A 85 -2.15 -10.44 -5.73
CA ALA A 85 -1.38 -11.62 -6.08
C ALA A 85 -2.13 -12.88 -5.68
N ASP A 86 -2.06 -13.90 -6.51
CA ASP A 86 -2.64 -15.22 -6.26
C ASP A 86 -1.58 -16.29 -6.49
N ASP A 87 -1.30 -17.07 -5.47
CA ASP A 87 -0.29 -18.12 -5.47
C ASP A 87 1.08 -17.62 -5.97
N GLY A 88 1.50 -16.46 -5.48
CA GLY A 88 2.77 -15.82 -5.83
C GLY A 88 2.79 -15.14 -7.20
N VAL A 89 1.68 -15.11 -7.93
CA VAL A 89 1.58 -14.48 -9.25
C VAL A 89 0.79 -13.19 -9.14
N ILE A 90 1.37 -12.09 -9.62
CA ILE A 90 0.70 -10.79 -9.66
C ILE A 90 -0.39 -10.82 -10.75
N LYS A 91 -1.64 -10.61 -10.36
CA LYS A 91 -2.80 -10.59 -11.24
C LYS A 91 -3.26 -9.18 -11.59
N HIS A 92 -3.04 -8.22 -10.68
CA HIS A 92 -3.40 -6.83 -10.89
C HIS A 92 -2.41 -5.92 -10.15
N PHE A 93 -2.04 -4.82 -10.79
CA PHE A 93 -1.09 -3.84 -10.24
C PHE A 93 -1.63 -2.44 -10.54
N ALA A 94 -2.04 -1.73 -9.50
CA ALA A 94 -2.60 -0.38 -9.60
C ALA A 94 -1.69 0.64 -8.94
N VAL A 95 -1.32 1.68 -9.67
CA VAL A 95 -0.47 2.76 -9.16
C VAL A 95 -1.29 4.05 -9.12
N SER A 96 -1.28 4.72 -7.97
CA SER A 96 -1.92 6.03 -7.79
C SER A 96 -0.87 7.12 -8.07
N GLU A 97 -0.84 7.61 -9.31
CA GLU A 97 0.03 8.72 -9.71
C GLU A 97 -0.59 9.49 -10.86
N GLY A 98 -0.22 10.75 -11.01
CA GLY A 98 -0.63 11.60 -12.12
C GLY A 98 0.53 12.47 -12.59
N PRO A 99 0.38 13.22 -13.73
CA PRO A 99 1.45 14.05 -14.28
C PRO A 99 2.04 15.06 -13.29
N ASP A 100 1.18 15.64 -12.45
CA ASP A 100 1.56 16.62 -11.43
C ASP A 100 1.39 16.09 -10.00
N ASP A 101 1.24 14.77 -9.84
CA ASP A 101 0.96 14.12 -8.55
C ASP A 101 1.71 12.78 -8.48
N PRO A 102 3.06 12.81 -8.39
CA PRO A 102 3.87 11.58 -8.44
C PRO A 102 3.65 10.65 -7.26
N ALA A 103 3.21 11.17 -6.11
CA ALA A 103 2.95 10.38 -4.91
C ALA A 103 1.50 9.90 -4.80
N GLY A 104 0.60 10.34 -5.68
CA GLY A 104 -0.81 9.99 -5.64
C GLY A 104 -1.59 10.62 -4.49
N ASP A 105 -1.11 11.73 -3.93
CA ASP A 105 -1.72 12.36 -2.76
C ASP A 105 -3.04 13.06 -3.07
N SER A 106 -3.16 13.64 -4.29
CA SER A 106 -4.38 14.32 -4.72
C SER A 106 -5.48 13.35 -5.12
N ASP A 107 -5.11 12.21 -5.71
CA ASP A 107 -6.06 11.17 -6.12
C ASP A 107 -5.47 9.77 -5.89
N PRO A 108 -5.66 9.17 -4.70
CA PRO A 108 -5.20 7.82 -4.41
C PRO A 108 -6.16 6.72 -4.86
N SER A 109 -7.24 7.03 -5.55
CA SER A 109 -8.37 6.11 -5.79
C SER A 109 -7.98 4.80 -6.47
N ALA A 110 -7.00 4.82 -7.39
CA ALA A 110 -6.59 3.61 -8.13
C ALA A 110 -6.11 2.46 -7.23
N SER A 111 -5.52 2.78 -6.08
CA SER A 111 -5.02 1.79 -5.11
C SER A 111 -5.89 1.65 -3.86
N CYS A 112 -7.02 2.32 -3.81
CA CYS A 112 -7.99 2.18 -2.73
C CYS A 112 -8.84 0.91 -2.90
N VAL A 113 -9.51 0.49 -1.83
CA VAL A 113 -10.20 -0.79 -1.76
C VAL A 113 -11.30 -0.95 -2.82
N ASP A 114 -12.03 0.11 -3.11
CA ASP A 114 -13.15 0.03 -4.09
C ASP A 114 -12.63 -0.33 -5.49
N ALA A 115 -11.58 0.34 -5.95
CA ALA A 115 -10.95 0.05 -7.24
C ALA A 115 -10.38 -1.37 -7.28
N MET A 116 -9.79 -1.83 -6.19
CA MET A 116 -9.24 -3.20 -6.10
C MET A 116 -10.35 -4.25 -6.09
N LEU A 117 -11.46 -4.01 -5.39
CA LEU A 117 -12.62 -4.92 -5.39
C LEU A 117 -13.26 -5.06 -6.78
N GLU A 118 -13.25 -4.00 -7.57
CA GLU A 118 -13.70 -4.07 -8.96
C GLU A 118 -12.75 -4.86 -9.86
N ALA A 119 -11.44 -4.81 -9.58
CA ALA A 119 -10.41 -5.44 -10.40
C ALA A 119 -10.21 -6.94 -10.13
N ILE A 120 -10.57 -7.40 -8.93
CA ILE A 120 -10.32 -8.79 -8.52
C ILE A 120 -11.54 -9.73 -8.61
#